data_492b4eb566d3a906ae6ba71754ee199b
#
_entry.id   492b4eb566d3a906ae6ba71754ee199b
#
_cell.length_a   1.000
_cell.length_b   1.000
_cell.length_c   1.000
_cell.angle_alpha   90.00
_cell.angle_beta   90.00
_cell.angle_gamma   90.00
#
_symmetry.space_group_name_H-M   'P 1'
#
loop_
_entity.id
_entity.type
_entity.pdbx_description
1 polymer ?
#
loop_
_entity_poly.entity_id
_entity_poly.type
_entity_poly.pdbx_seq_one_letter_code
_entity_poly.pdbx_strand_id
1 'polypeptide(L)'
;MNMTPGVTREHDGIDGLSWNILGQTYVPKLVSDNAFVWYALFPPETFVPPHIHPNQDEWIAVLDGEFELMLDGRTERAGHGDTIRLPMKIPHGIFNKSGRTVKCIFGVAPTGKLFDLFQKIHNLGDPAEVVKIAAAHDIEFLPPPRA
;
A
#
# COMPACT_ATOMS: atom_id res chain seq x y z
N MET A 1 -16.33 -10.84 -7.10
CA MET A 1 -16.01 -11.11 -5.69
C MET A 1 -16.92 -10.24 -4.81
N ASN A 2 -17.65 -10.86 -3.92
CA ASN A 2 -18.63 -10.17 -3.07
C ASN A 2 -18.15 -10.14 -1.62
N MET A 3 -18.33 -8.98 -1.00
CA MET A 3 -18.05 -8.81 0.42
C MET A 3 -19.23 -9.39 1.23
N THR A 4 -18.90 -10.13 2.31
CA THR A 4 -19.89 -10.61 3.27
C THR A 4 -19.86 -9.77 4.54
N PRO A 5 -20.97 -9.62 5.26
CA PRO A 5 -20.97 -8.84 6.50
C PRO A 5 -20.18 -9.56 7.59
N GLY A 6 -19.46 -8.82 8.40
CA GLY A 6 -18.68 -9.38 9.51
C GLY A 6 -17.63 -8.42 10.03
N VAL A 7 -16.85 -8.92 10.98
CA VAL A 7 -15.73 -8.18 11.58
C VAL A 7 -14.45 -8.96 11.33
N THR A 8 -13.47 -8.30 10.70
CA THR A 8 -12.11 -8.84 10.57
C THR A 8 -11.28 -8.28 11.71
N ARG A 9 -10.81 -9.14 12.62
CA ARG A 9 -10.08 -8.71 13.82
C ARG A 9 -8.69 -8.20 13.46
N GLU A 10 -8.07 -7.43 14.36
CA GLU A 10 -6.81 -6.69 14.08
C GLU A 10 -5.73 -7.57 13.43
N HIS A 11 -5.48 -8.76 13.99
CA HIS A 11 -4.39 -9.62 13.52
C HIS A 11 -4.81 -10.67 12.49
N ASP A 12 -6.09 -10.70 12.13
CA ASP A 12 -6.63 -11.67 11.17
C ASP A 12 -6.74 -11.05 9.79
N GLY A 13 -6.47 -11.84 8.76
CA GLY A 13 -6.71 -11.48 7.38
C GLY A 13 -7.86 -12.29 6.79
N ILE A 14 -8.44 -11.77 5.72
CA ILE A 14 -9.40 -12.51 4.89
C ILE A 14 -8.73 -13.82 4.45
N ASP A 15 -9.44 -14.94 4.62
CA ASP A 15 -8.96 -16.30 4.29
C ASP A 15 -7.61 -16.66 4.95
N GLY A 16 -7.30 -16.05 6.10
CA GLY A 16 -6.05 -16.28 6.80
C GLY A 16 -4.83 -15.67 6.12
N LEU A 17 -5.01 -14.78 5.18
CA LEU A 17 -3.91 -14.18 4.40
C LEU A 17 -3.13 -13.13 5.19
N SER A 18 -1.82 -13.16 5.00
CA SER A 18 -0.88 -12.11 5.43
C SER A 18 0.28 -12.12 4.45
N TRP A 19 0.64 -10.96 3.93
CA TRP A 19 1.68 -10.86 2.91
C TRP A 19 2.90 -10.11 3.41
N ASN A 20 4.08 -10.58 3.00
CA ASN A 20 5.33 -9.85 3.13
C ASN A 20 5.61 -9.14 1.79
N ILE A 21 5.48 -7.82 1.78
CA ILE A 21 5.64 -7.00 0.59
C ILE A 21 6.84 -6.07 0.81
N LEU A 22 7.99 -6.42 0.24
CA LEU A 22 9.21 -5.60 0.33
C LEU A 22 9.58 -5.23 1.78
N GLY A 23 9.43 -6.17 2.71
CA GLY A 23 9.73 -5.97 4.12
C GLY A 23 8.57 -5.42 4.95
N GLN A 24 7.46 -5.06 4.33
CA GLN A 24 6.23 -4.62 5.00
C GLN A 24 5.27 -5.80 5.17
N THR A 25 4.45 -5.76 6.21
CA THR A 25 3.39 -6.75 6.40
C THR A 25 2.07 -6.14 5.98
N TYR A 26 1.37 -6.79 5.04
CA TYR A 26 0.04 -6.40 4.57
C TYR A 26 -0.96 -7.50 4.91
N VAL A 27 -2.03 -7.14 5.60
CA VAL A 27 -3.08 -8.07 6.03
C VAL A 27 -4.42 -7.62 5.44
N PRO A 28 -4.98 -8.35 4.45
CA PRO A 28 -6.22 -7.93 3.82
C PRO A 28 -7.39 -7.99 4.80
N LYS A 29 -8.18 -6.93 4.87
CA LYS A 29 -9.28 -6.76 5.83
C LYS A 29 -10.65 -6.91 5.20
N LEU A 30 -10.82 -6.44 3.99
CA LEU A 30 -12.01 -6.63 3.19
C LEU A 30 -11.65 -6.52 1.72
N VAL A 31 -12.39 -7.23 0.89
CA VAL A 31 -12.23 -7.17 -0.55
C VAL A 31 -13.55 -7.46 -1.24
N SER A 32 -13.85 -6.64 -2.25
CA SER A 32 -14.88 -6.86 -3.25
C SER A 32 -14.37 -6.28 -4.57
N ASP A 33 -15.17 -6.31 -5.62
CA ASP A 33 -14.76 -5.69 -6.88
C ASP A 33 -14.65 -4.16 -6.76
N ASN A 34 -15.40 -3.56 -5.82
CA ASN A 34 -15.50 -2.11 -5.67
C ASN A 34 -14.43 -1.51 -4.76
N ALA A 35 -13.94 -2.26 -3.77
CA ALA A 35 -12.98 -1.76 -2.80
C ALA A 35 -12.15 -2.89 -2.20
N PHE A 36 -10.92 -2.55 -1.86
CA PHE A 36 -9.98 -3.42 -1.19
C PHE A 36 -9.27 -2.63 -0.09
N VAL A 37 -9.26 -3.16 1.14
CA VAL A 37 -8.66 -2.53 2.31
C VAL A 37 -7.72 -3.52 2.98
N TRP A 38 -6.52 -3.04 3.35
CA TRP A 38 -5.56 -3.85 4.10
C TRP A 38 -4.94 -3.05 5.24
N TYR A 39 -4.62 -3.76 6.31
CA TYR A 39 -3.84 -3.26 7.44
C TYR A 39 -2.37 -3.44 7.12
N ALA A 40 -1.54 -2.46 7.40
CA ALA A 40 -0.14 -2.50 7.06
C ALA A 40 0.75 -2.14 8.24
N LEU A 41 1.86 -2.87 8.36
CA LEU A 41 2.96 -2.57 9.25
C LEU A 41 4.19 -2.23 8.42
N PHE A 42 4.72 -1.03 8.63
CA PHE A 42 5.95 -0.57 7.99
C PHE A 42 7.05 -0.54 9.04
N PRO A 43 7.95 -1.53 9.07
CA PRO A 43 9.15 -1.42 9.92
C PRO A 43 9.98 -0.18 9.58
N PRO A 44 10.87 0.25 10.50
CA PRO A 44 11.78 1.36 10.22
C PRO A 44 12.54 1.17 8.91
N GLU A 45 12.72 2.27 8.16
CA GLU A 45 13.44 2.35 6.89
C GLU A 45 12.80 1.58 5.73
N THR A 46 11.60 1.04 5.90
CA THR A 46 10.85 0.49 4.76
C THR A 46 10.08 1.59 4.04
N PHE A 47 9.83 1.36 2.77
CA PHE A 47 9.19 2.35 1.91
C PHE A 47 8.54 1.71 0.69
N VAL A 48 7.61 2.43 0.10
CA VAL A 48 7.09 2.15 -1.23
C VAL A 48 7.61 3.27 -2.13
N PRO A 49 8.45 2.95 -3.14
CA PRO A 49 8.99 3.97 -4.03
C PRO A 49 7.88 4.73 -4.77
N PRO A 50 8.18 5.92 -5.30
CA PRO A 50 7.21 6.68 -6.09
C PRO A 50 6.62 5.85 -7.23
N HIS A 51 5.29 5.87 -7.31
CA HIS A 51 4.51 5.12 -8.29
C HIS A 51 3.19 5.80 -8.57
N ILE A 52 2.50 5.32 -9.58
CA ILE A 52 1.19 5.81 -10.02
C ILE A 52 0.21 4.65 -10.07
N HIS A 53 -1.01 4.90 -9.58
CA HIS A 53 -2.18 4.05 -9.81
C HIS A 53 -3.03 4.70 -10.92
N PRO A 54 -2.94 4.24 -12.16
CA PRO A 54 -3.67 4.92 -13.25
C PRO A 54 -5.19 4.78 -13.17
N ASN A 55 -5.69 3.74 -12.49
CA ASN A 55 -7.10 3.36 -12.53
C ASN A 55 -7.76 3.23 -11.17
N GLN A 56 -7.11 3.70 -10.08
CA GLN A 56 -7.60 3.56 -8.71
C GLN A 56 -7.35 4.82 -7.91
N ASP A 57 -8.32 5.21 -7.11
CA ASP A 57 -8.06 6.08 -5.97
C ASP A 57 -7.53 5.25 -4.81
N GLU A 58 -6.61 5.82 -4.04
CA GLU A 58 -6.05 5.22 -2.83
C GLU A 58 -6.14 6.18 -1.66
N TRP A 59 -6.20 5.64 -0.47
CA TRP A 59 -6.12 6.42 0.78
C TRP A 59 -5.43 5.63 1.86
N ILE A 60 -4.86 6.34 2.83
CA ILE A 60 -4.19 5.75 3.98
C ILE A 60 -4.70 6.45 5.24
N ALA A 61 -5.14 5.69 6.23
CA ALA A 61 -5.39 6.18 7.57
C ALA A 61 -4.25 5.74 8.49
N VAL A 62 -3.52 6.70 9.06
CA VAL A 62 -2.40 6.40 9.95
C VAL A 62 -2.93 6.12 11.35
N LEU A 63 -2.65 4.92 11.88
CA LEU A 63 -3.10 4.48 13.22
C LEU A 63 -2.05 4.74 14.29
N ASP A 64 -0.77 4.59 13.96
CA ASP A 64 0.34 4.83 14.88
C ASP A 64 1.61 5.11 14.07
N GLY A 65 2.41 6.08 14.53
CA GLY A 65 3.65 6.47 13.89
C GLY A 65 3.49 7.62 12.90
N GLU A 66 4.51 7.86 12.10
CA GLU A 66 4.57 8.97 11.15
C GLU A 66 5.23 8.53 9.86
N PHE A 67 4.62 8.92 8.73
CA PHE A 67 5.19 8.77 7.40
C PHE A 67 5.75 10.10 6.87
N GLU A 68 6.81 10.00 6.09
CA GLU A 68 7.18 11.03 5.14
C GLU A 68 6.67 10.61 3.76
N LEU A 69 6.05 11.53 3.05
CA LEU A 69 5.38 11.26 1.79
C LEU A 69 5.95 12.13 0.69
N MET A 70 6.06 11.55 -0.50
CA MET A 70 6.18 12.30 -1.73
C MET A 70 4.81 12.31 -2.39
N LEU A 71 4.19 13.48 -2.51
CA LEU A 71 2.87 13.68 -3.09
C LEU A 71 2.97 14.69 -4.23
N ASP A 72 2.84 14.20 -5.46
CA ASP A 72 2.85 15.07 -6.65
C ASP A 72 4.05 16.02 -6.65
N GLY A 73 5.24 15.51 -6.36
CA GLY A 73 6.49 16.28 -6.32
C GLY A 73 6.74 17.09 -5.05
N ARG A 74 5.84 17.04 -4.08
CA ARG A 74 5.99 17.71 -2.78
C ARG A 74 6.30 16.71 -1.68
N THR A 75 7.03 17.15 -0.66
CA THR A 75 7.24 16.36 0.56
C THR A 75 6.23 16.78 1.60
N GLU A 76 5.52 15.81 2.19
CA GLU A 76 4.59 16.02 3.29
C GLU A 76 4.79 14.96 4.37
N ARG A 77 4.24 15.21 5.55
CA ARG A 77 4.25 14.26 6.66
C ARG A 77 2.83 13.99 7.13
N ALA A 78 2.59 12.75 7.56
CA ALA A 78 1.32 12.35 8.12
C ALA A 78 1.56 11.45 9.33
N GLY A 79 0.85 11.71 10.42
CA GLY A 79 0.96 10.98 11.67
C GLY A 79 -0.37 10.45 12.15
N HIS A 80 -0.39 9.96 13.38
CA HIS A 80 -1.56 9.34 14.01
C HIS A 80 -2.84 10.17 13.81
N GLY A 81 -3.86 9.56 13.26
CA GLY A 81 -5.16 10.17 13.01
C GLY A 81 -5.28 10.89 11.68
N ASP A 82 -4.18 11.06 10.94
CA ASP A 82 -4.22 11.71 9.64
C ASP A 82 -4.70 10.75 8.56
N THR A 83 -5.33 11.32 7.53
CA THR A 83 -5.72 10.60 6.31
C THR A 83 -4.96 11.15 5.13
N ILE A 84 -4.30 10.25 4.40
CA ILE A 84 -3.55 10.57 3.19
C ILE A 84 -4.45 10.27 2.01
N ARG A 85 -4.65 11.24 1.12
CA ARG A 85 -5.46 11.09 -0.10
C ARG A 85 -4.52 10.96 -1.29
N LEU A 86 -4.67 9.88 -2.04
CA LEU A 86 -3.83 9.53 -3.19
C LEU A 86 -4.73 9.29 -4.41
N PRO A 87 -5.19 10.37 -5.07
CA PRO A 87 -6.06 10.23 -6.23
C PRO A 87 -5.38 9.47 -7.37
N MET A 88 -6.18 8.83 -8.21
CA MET A 88 -5.64 8.13 -9.40
C MET A 88 -4.77 9.08 -10.24
N LYS A 89 -3.74 8.52 -10.88
CA LYS A 89 -2.81 9.22 -11.78
C LYS A 89 -1.83 10.17 -11.08
N ILE A 90 -1.93 10.38 -9.77
CA ILE A 90 -1.01 11.26 -9.03
C ILE A 90 0.17 10.46 -8.51
N PRO A 91 1.41 10.83 -8.87
CA PRO A 91 2.60 10.15 -8.36
C PRO A 91 2.73 10.30 -6.85
N HIS A 92 3.02 9.20 -6.16
CA HIS A 92 3.26 9.23 -4.72
C HIS A 92 4.25 8.16 -4.28
N GLY A 93 4.97 8.45 -3.21
CA GLY A 93 5.85 7.53 -2.50
C GLY A 93 5.62 7.63 -1.01
N ILE A 94 5.88 6.54 -0.30
CA ILE A 94 5.58 6.41 1.13
C ILE A 94 6.84 5.91 1.83
N PHE A 95 7.33 6.65 2.83
CA PHE A 95 8.60 6.35 3.48
C PHE A 95 8.43 6.36 5.00
N ASN A 96 8.89 5.29 5.65
CA ASN A 96 9.01 5.30 7.10
C ASN A 96 10.44 5.67 7.50
N LYS A 97 10.68 6.92 7.81
CA LYS A 97 11.99 7.44 8.29
C LYS A 97 11.98 7.72 9.79
N SER A 98 10.94 7.29 10.50
CA SER A 98 10.73 7.66 11.91
C SER A 98 11.56 6.86 12.91
N GLY A 99 12.18 5.76 12.51
CA GLY A 99 12.89 4.86 13.42
C GLY A 99 11.98 3.94 14.24
N ARG A 100 10.65 3.99 14.02
CA ARG A 100 9.64 3.16 14.68
C ARG A 100 8.74 2.52 13.62
N THR A 101 8.08 1.41 13.98
CA THR A 101 7.07 0.81 13.10
C THR A 101 5.87 1.74 12.95
N VAL A 102 5.42 1.96 11.72
CA VAL A 102 4.18 2.66 11.42
C VAL A 102 3.07 1.63 11.19
N LYS A 103 1.92 1.87 11.82
CA LYS A 103 0.70 1.09 11.63
C LYS A 103 -0.32 1.93 10.88
N CYS A 104 -0.93 1.36 9.85
CA CYS A 104 -1.88 2.09 9.05
C CYS A 104 -2.88 1.17 8.34
N ILE A 105 -3.92 1.77 7.79
CA ILE A 105 -4.89 1.10 6.94
C ILE A 105 -4.87 1.76 5.57
N PHE A 106 -4.71 0.94 4.55
CA PHE A 106 -4.80 1.35 3.15
C PHE A 106 -6.13 0.93 2.56
N GLY A 107 -6.65 1.72 1.65
CA GLY A 107 -7.78 1.35 0.83
C GLY A 107 -7.59 1.80 -0.60
N VAL A 108 -8.15 1.03 -1.53
CA VAL A 108 -8.24 1.41 -2.95
C VAL A 108 -9.65 1.17 -3.47
N ALA A 109 -10.05 1.96 -4.45
CA ALA A 109 -11.32 1.82 -5.16
C ALA A 109 -11.14 2.25 -6.63
N PRO A 110 -11.55 1.43 -7.60
CA PRO A 110 -11.96 0.03 -7.47
C PRO A 110 -10.78 -0.87 -7.09
N THR A 111 -11.06 -2.11 -6.77
CA THR A 111 -10.02 -3.09 -6.39
C THR A 111 -9.02 -3.35 -7.51
N GLY A 112 -9.49 -3.35 -8.75
CA GLY A 112 -8.64 -3.63 -9.89
C GLY A 112 -7.89 -4.93 -9.73
N LYS A 113 -6.59 -4.89 -10.03
CA LYS A 113 -5.71 -6.05 -9.96
C LYS A 113 -4.80 -6.05 -8.71
N LEU A 114 -5.04 -5.17 -7.75
CA LEU A 114 -4.10 -4.97 -6.65
C LEU A 114 -4.07 -6.15 -5.68
N PHE A 115 -5.22 -6.75 -5.37
CA PHE A 115 -5.27 -7.95 -4.55
C PHE A 115 -4.46 -9.09 -5.18
N ASP A 116 -4.65 -9.32 -6.47
CA ASP A 116 -3.90 -10.34 -7.22
C ASP A 116 -2.40 -10.01 -7.26
N LEU A 117 -2.06 -8.74 -7.40
CA LEU A 117 -0.66 -8.30 -7.37
C LEU A 117 0.00 -8.71 -6.04
N PHE A 118 -0.61 -8.41 -4.91
CA PHE A 118 -0.02 -8.74 -3.60
C PHE A 118 0.14 -10.25 -3.41
N GLN A 119 -0.79 -11.04 -3.90
CA GLN A 119 -0.66 -12.50 -3.91
C GLN A 119 0.58 -12.96 -4.68
N LYS A 120 0.87 -12.30 -5.80
CA LYS A 120 1.98 -12.67 -6.70
C LYS A 120 3.34 -12.19 -6.21
N ILE A 121 3.40 -11.05 -5.52
CA ILE A 121 4.68 -10.49 -5.05
C ILE A 121 4.99 -10.83 -3.59
N HIS A 122 4.11 -11.56 -2.92
CA HIS A 122 4.34 -12.04 -1.56
C HIS A 122 5.64 -12.82 -1.47
N ASN A 123 6.51 -12.45 -0.51
CA ASN A 123 7.84 -13.02 -0.30
C ASN A 123 8.82 -12.85 -1.47
N LEU A 124 8.51 -12.01 -2.44
CA LEU A 124 9.40 -11.75 -3.55
C LEU A 124 10.44 -10.71 -3.13
N GLY A 125 11.72 -11.11 -3.08
CA GLY A 125 12.80 -10.25 -2.56
C GLY A 125 13.51 -9.40 -3.62
N ASP A 126 13.23 -9.62 -4.90
CA ASP A 126 13.87 -8.88 -6.00
C ASP A 126 13.02 -7.67 -6.41
N PRO A 127 13.46 -6.42 -6.10
CA PRO A 127 12.70 -5.23 -6.47
C PRO A 127 12.43 -5.11 -7.98
N ALA A 128 13.34 -5.54 -8.82
CA ALA A 128 13.15 -5.48 -10.28
C ALA A 128 12.00 -6.39 -10.74
N GLU A 129 11.86 -7.57 -10.15
CA GLU A 129 10.74 -8.47 -10.43
C GLU A 129 9.43 -7.90 -9.91
N VAL A 130 9.42 -7.27 -8.74
CA VAL A 130 8.24 -6.60 -8.19
C VAL A 130 7.76 -5.51 -9.14
N VAL A 131 8.65 -4.65 -9.63
CA VAL A 131 8.33 -3.57 -10.57
C VAL A 131 7.71 -4.13 -11.85
N LYS A 132 8.29 -5.20 -12.39
CA LYS A 132 7.80 -5.85 -13.61
C LYS A 132 6.39 -6.43 -13.45
N ILE A 133 6.16 -7.15 -12.36
CA ILE A 133 4.84 -7.74 -12.08
C ILE A 133 3.83 -6.64 -11.80
N ALA A 134 4.21 -5.60 -11.06
CA ALA A 134 3.35 -4.46 -10.77
C ALA A 134 2.88 -3.76 -12.05
N ALA A 135 3.76 -3.56 -13.02
CA ALA A 135 3.40 -2.94 -14.31
C ALA A 135 2.33 -3.75 -15.04
N ALA A 136 2.40 -5.08 -14.96
CA ALA A 136 1.37 -5.96 -15.54
C ALA A 136 0.04 -5.93 -14.76
N HIS A 137 0.01 -5.29 -13.58
CA HIS A 137 -1.16 -5.18 -12.69
C HIS A 137 -1.60 -3.72 -12.49
N ASP A 138 -1.30 -2.84 -13.46
CA ASP A 138 -1.73 -1.44 -13.47
C ASP A 138 -1.13 -0.59 -12.34
N ILE A 139 0.07 -0.92 -11.87
CA ILE A 139 0.85 -0.10 -10.95
C ILE A 139 2.18 0.25 -11.62
N GLU A 140 2.41 1.54 -11.84
CA GLU A 140 3.60 2.02 -12.52
C GLU A 140 4.57 2.66 -11.54
N PHE A 141 5.70 2.00 -11.30
CA PHE A 141 6.79 2.63 -10.55
C PHE A 141 7.53 3.63 -11.43
N LEU A 142 7.84 4.78 -10.85
CA LEU A 142 8.58 5.82 -11.55
C LEU A 142 10.07 5.47 -11.56
N PRO A 143 10.81 5.87 -12.62
CA PRO A 143 12.26 5.70 -12.63
C PRO A 143 12.90 6.49 -11.49
N PRO A 144 14.05 6.01 -10.94
CA PRO A 144 14.78 6.77 -9.92
C PRO A 144 15.16 8.16 -10.46
N PRO A 145 15.23 9.19 -9.58
CA PRO A 145 15.69 10.49 -10.01
C PRO A 145 17.10 10.39 -10.60
N ARG A 146 17.34 11.11 -11.68
CA ARG A 146 18.68 11.18 -12.27
C ARG A 146 19.60 11.96 -11.34
N ALA A 147 20.80 11.40 -11.13
CA ALA A 147 21.83 12.07 -10.35
C ALA A 147 22.31 13.34 -11.04
#